data_2ecba642ae56114db47817597f2d82d4
#
_entry.id   2ecba642ae56114db47817597f2d82d4
#
_cell.length_a   1.000
_cell.length_b   1.000
_cell.length_c   1.000
_cell.angle_alpha   90.00
_cell.angle_beta   90.00
_cell.angle_gamma   90.00
#
_symmetry.space_group_name_H-M   'P 1'
#
loop_
_entity.id
_entity.type
_entity.pdbx_description
1 polymer ?
#
loop_
_entity_poly.entity_id
_entity_poly.type
_entity_poly.pdbx_seq_one_letter_code
_entity_poly.pdbx_strand_id
1 'polypeptide(L)'
;MPKKSFLICKLPMPKSKAYFLTNLCPMIRLQQIQQLQHNNYQYFVIIHGTDTLSYAAATLARFLGDSCHAIITGSQYPLLNVDGNDTREFTDALGNLYLALEQVLKLPEGVYLAFHQQVFHAQTTLKVHTTELDAFTGIPATKECLTSTNQFIVKDDHITQAAQLCVLNLMLQPIPQQQLILQLKNILAAPPQFLVLQGFGTGNIAVNDEILALFEDLYHQKCLIIVSSQVTFGQLDQRYAVSSWMQSARVLINDCHSHADLYAKILQMYLKYPTHEQWFEHWYQH
;
A
#
# COMPACT_ATOMS: atom_id res chain seq x y z
N MET A 1 22.99 -18.75 -22.33
CA MET A 1 22.45 -17.59 -21.61
C MET A 1 20.97 -17.52 -21.87
N PRO A 2 20.09 -17.52 -20.88
CA PRO A 2 18.67 -17.35 -21.12
C PRO A 2 18.44 -15.99 -21.79
N LYS A 3 17.61 -15.97 -22.83
CA LYS A 3 17.21 -14.73 -23.49
C LYS A 3 16.49 -13.86 -22.44
N LYS A 4 17.04 -12.68 -22.11
CA LYS A 4 16.36 -11.71 -21.26
C LYS A 4 15.14 -11.20 -22.01
N SER A 5 13.97 -11.74 -21.69
CA SER A 5 12.71 -11.31 -22.28
C SER A 5 12.10 -10.21 -21.41
N PHE A 6 11.84 -9.06 -22.01
CA PHE A 6 11.23 -7.90 -21.34
C PHE A 6 9.76 -7.82 -21.67
N LEU A 7 8.94 -7.43 -20.71
CA LEU A 7 7.58 -7.03 -20.95
C LEU A 7 7.31 -5.64 -20.36
N ILE A 8 6.95 -4.72 -21.24
CA ILE A 8 6.39 -3.42 -20.84
C ILE A 8 4.87 -3.60 -20.77
N CYS A 9 4.35 -3.77 -19.57
CA CYS A 9 2.90 -3.88 -19.36
C CYS A 9 2.26 -2.49 -19.39
N LYS A 10 1.79 -2.06 -20.57
CA LYS A 10 0.79 -1.02 -20.69
C LYS A 10 -0.57 -1.71 -20.81
N LEU A 11 -1.34 -1.77 -19.73
CA LEU A 11 -2.73 -2.23 -19.85
C LEU A 11 -3.54 -1.19 -20.62
N PRO A 12 -4.46 -1.65 -21.54
CA PRO A 12 -5.41 -0.75 -22.14
C PRO A 12 -6.20 -0.06 -21.02
N MET A 13 -6.16 1.26 -21.02
CA MET A 13 -6.92 2.08 -20.07
C MET A 13 -8.40 1.88 -20.34
N PRO A 14 -9.19 1.36 -19.40
CA PRO A 14 -10.64 1.36 -19.57
C PRO A 14 -11.11 2.82 -19.69
N LYS A 15 -12.06 3.09 -20.57
CA LYS A 15 -12.57 4.45 -20.87
C LYS A 15 -13.26 5.13 -19.67
N SER A 16 -13.41 4.48 -18.53
CA SER A 16 -14.00 5.04 -17.31
C SER A 16 -12.94 5.33 -16.26
N LYS A 17 -12.90 6.56 -15.74
CA LYS A 17 -12.02 7.03 -14.65
C LYS A 17 -12.16 6.22 -13.34
N ALA A 18 -13.23 5.44 -13.18
CA ALA A 18 -13.54 4.72 -11.94
C ALA A 18 -12.58 3.56 -11.60
N TYR A 19 -11.89 2.98 -12.59
CA TYR A 19 -10.96 1.86 -12.36
C TYR A 19 -9.62 2.27 -11.77
N PHE A 20 -9.27 3.54 -11.77
CA PHE A 20 -7.97 4.00 -11.29
C PHE A 20 -7.82 4.04 -9.76
N LEU A 21 -8.94 4.07 -9.05
CA LEU A 21 -8.97 4.27 -7.61
C LEU A 21 -9.35 3.00 -6.83
N THR A 22 -9.44 1.84 -7.49
CA THR A 22 -9.83 0.60 -6.84
C THR A 22 -8.62 -0.32 -6.61
N ASN A 23 -8.69 -1.13 -5.55
CA ASN A 23 -7.76 -2.23 -5.25
C ASN A 23 -7.71 -3.31 -6.34
N LEU A 24 -8.64 -3.31 -7.29
CA LEU A 24 -8.69 -4.28 -8.40
C LEU A 24 -7.54 -4.10 -9.40
N CYS A 25 -7.10 -2.87 -9.65
CA CYS A 25 -6.04 -2.63 -10.63
C CYS A 25 -4.71 -3.31 -10.26
N PRO A 26 -4.18 -3.17 -9.02
CA PRO A 26 -3.00 -3.93 -8.60
C PRO A 26 -3.21 -5.45 -8.64
N MET A 27 -4.38 -5.96 -8.25
CA MET A 27 -4.66 -7.41 -8.22
C MET A 27 -4.66 -8.04 -9.62
N ILE A 28 -5.27 -7.38 -10.60
CA ILE A 28 -5.25 -7.82 -12.00
C ILE A 28 -3.82 -7.83 -12.55
N ARG A 29 -3.02 -6.82 -12.22
CA ARG A 29 -1.61 -6.75 -12.63
C ARG A 29 -0.77 -7.85 -11.99
N LEU A 30 -0.97 -8.13 -10.71
CA LEU A 30 -0.31 -9.23 -10.01
C LEU A 30 -0.59 -10.55 -10.70
N GLN A 31 -1.84 -10.85 -11.00
CA GLN A 31 -2.22 -12.07 -11.69
C GLN A 31 -1.56 -12.18 -13.08
N GLN A 32 -1.53 -11.09 -13.84
CA GLN A 32 -0.87 -11.04 -15.14
C GLN A 32 0.65 -11.26 -15.04
N ILE A 33 1.31 -10.62 -14.06
CA ILE A 33 2.75 -10.82 -13.82
C ILE A 33 3.01 -12.29 -13.47
N GLN A 34 2.22 -12.88 -12.58
CA GLN A 34 2.38 -14.27 -12.17
C GLN A 34 2.14 -15.25 -13.32
N GLN A 35 1.16 -14.99 -14.20
CA GLN A 35 0.97 -15.77 -15.44
C GLN A 35 2.18 -15.68 -16.38
N LEU A 36 2.80 -14.49 -16.47
CA LEU A 36 4.00 -14.31 -17.29
C LEU A 36 5.23 -14.95 -16.66
N GLN A 37 5.34 -14.99 -15.33
CA GLN A 37 6.40 -15.75 -14.64
C GLN A 37 6.34 -17.25 -15.00
N HIS A 38 5.14 -17.84 -15.13
CA HIS A 38 4.98 -19.21 -15.62
C HIS A 38 5.52 -19.41 -17.06
N ASN A 39 5.56 -18.33 -17.86
CA ASN A 39 6.15 -18.32 -19.19
C ASN A 39 7.64 -17.88 -19.19
N ASN A 40 8.32 -17.96 -18.04
CA ASN A 40 9.73 -17.63 -17.83
C ASN A 40 10.10 -16.16 -18.03
N TYR A 41 9.15 -15.22 -17.92
CA TYR A 41 9.48 -13.80 -17.80
C TYR A 41 9.87 -13.50 -16.36
N GLN A 42 10.97 -12.75 -16.16
CA GLN A 42 11.49 -12.39 -14.84
C GLN A 42 11.69 -10.88 -14.65
N TYR A 43 11.66 -10.11 -15.73
CA TYR A 43 11.90 -8.66 -15.71
C TYR A 43 10.65 -7.91 -16.13
N PHE A 44 10.17 -7.02 -15.25
CA PHE A 44 8.91 -6.30 -15.45
C PHE A 44 9.09 -4.80 -15.24
N VAL A 45 8.65 -4.00 -16.20
CA VAL A 45 8.48 -2.56 -16.03
C VAL A 45 7.00 -2.23 -16.11
N ILE A 46 6.45 -1.63 -15.05
CA ILE A 46 5.03 -1.33 -14.90
C ILE A 46 4.84 0.19 -14.95
N ILE A 47 3.99 0.67 -15.88
CA ILE A 47 3.63 2.08 -15.96
C ILE A 47 2.28 2.28 -15.27
N HIS A 48 2.22 3.25 -14.35
CA HIS A 48 1.05 3.52 -13.52
C HIS A 48 0.83 5.02 -13.33
N GLY A 49 -0.42 5.43 -13.12
CA GLY A 49 -0.74 6.82 -12.75
C GLY A 49 -0.25 7.17 -11.34
N THR A 50 0.18 8.41 -11.13
CA THR A 50 0.85 8.81 -9.88
C THR A 50 -0.05 8.90 -8.66
N ASP A 51 -1.38 9.01 -8.83
CA ASP A 51 -2.31 9.22 -7.71
C ASP A 51 -2.34 8.03 -6.74
N THR A 52 -2.28 6.82 -7.27
CA THR A 52 -2.28 5.58 -6.48
C THR A 52 -1.00 4.76 -6.66
N LEU A 53 0.07 5.38 -7.18
CA LEU A 53 1.34 4.70 -7.47
C LEU A 53 1.96 4.07 -6.22
N SER A 54 1.95 4.77 -5.08
CA SER A 54 2.47 4.23 -3.81
C SER A 54 1.72 2.97 -3.36
N TYR A 55 0.39 2.99 -3.46
CA TYR A 55 -0.44 1.83 -3.11
C TYR A 55 -0.20 0.65 -4.05
N ALA A 56 -0.11 0.90 -5.35
CA ALA A 56 0.20 -0.14 -6.33
C ALA A 56 1.60 -0.72 -6.10
N ALA A 57 2.60 0.15 -5.84
CA ALA A 57 3.97 -0.24 -5.57
C ALA A 57 4.09 -1.13 -4.32
N ALA A 58 3.49 -0.71 -3.21
CA ALA A 58 3.49 -1.48 -1.97
C ALA A 58 2.75 -2.81 -2.12
N THR A 59 1.60 -2.82 -2.82
CA THR A 59 0.84 -4.04 -3.09
C THR A 59 1.66 -5.01 -3.95
N LEU A 60 2.27 -4.54 -5.04
CA LEU A 60 3.15 -5.38 -5.86
C LEU A 60 4.30 -5.96 -5.03
N ALA A 61 4.95 -5.13 -4.19
CA ALA A 61 6.05 -5.57 -3.36
C ALA A 61 5.64 -6.68 -2.38
N ARG A 62 4.53 -6.50 -1.64
CA ARG A 62 4.06 -7.51 -0.69
C ARG A 62 3.60 -8.82 -1.32
N PHE A 63 3.06 -8.75 -2.54
CA PHE A 63 2.50 -9.94 -3.20
C PHE A 63 3.52 -10.67 -4.08
N LEU A 64 4.50 -9.98 -4.66
CA LEU A 64 5.54 -10.60 -5.48
C LEU A 64 6.77 -11.00 -4.66
N GLY A 65 7.06 -10.27 -3.57
CA GLY A 65 8.29 -10.46 -2.80
C GLY A 65 9.52 -10.31 -3.69
N ASP A 66 10.45 -11.26 -3.58
CA ASP A 66 11.67 -11.37 -4.36
C ASP A 66 11.56 -12.37 -5.53
N SER A 67 10.34 -12.67 -5.99
CA SER A 67 10.10 -13.65 -7.05
C SER A 67 10.46 -13.19 -8.46
N CYS A 68 10.77 -11.92 -8.65
CA CYS A 68 11.13 -11.32 -9.95
C CYS A 68 11.84 -9.97 -9.77
N HIS A 69 12.35 -9.44 -10.90
CA HIS A 69 12.86 -8.07 -10.99
C HIS A 69 11.72 -7.17 -11.51
N ALA A 70 11.13 -6.34 -10.67
CA ALA A 70 10.04 -5.48 -11.08
C ALA A 70 10.28 -4.02 -10.71
N ILE A 71 10.04 -3.11 -11.66
CA ILE A 71 10.06 -1.67 -11.40
C ILE A 71 8.74 -1.07 -11.85
N ILE A 72 8.09 -0.37 -10.93
CA ILE A 72 6.92 0.45 -11.22
C ILE A 72 7.33 1.91 -11.35
N THR A 73 6.75 2.60 -12.33
CA THR A 73 7.01 4.02 -12.60
C THR A 73 5.76 4.72 -13.12
N GLY A 74 5.83 6.04 -13.24
CA GLY A 74 4.79 6.90 -13.78
C GLY A 74 5.35 8.25 -14.19
N SER A 75 4.49 9.25 -14.32
CA SER A 75 4.91 10.62 -14.61
C SER A 75 3.95 11.65 -13.99
N GLN A 76 4.49 12.77 -13.52
CA GLN A 76 3.70 13.91 -13.08
C GLN A 76 3.02 14.61 -14.29
N TYR A 77 3.76 14.74 -15.37
CA TYR A 77 3.26 15.29 -16.63
C TYR A 77 3.05 14.17 -17.65
N PRO A 78 1.83 14.01 -18.19
CA PRO A 78 1.54 13.00 -19.20
C PRO A 78 2.50 13.07 -20.39
N LEU A 79 2.82 11.90 -20.96
CA LEU A 79 3.68 11.82 -22.15
C LEU A 79 3.07 12.53 -23.35
N LEU A 80 1.76 12.36 -23.56
CA LEU A 80 1.06 12.91 -24.71
C LEU A 80 0.42 14.25 -24.37
N ASN A 81 0.28 15.10 -25.39
CA ASN A 81 -0.49 16.33 -25.33
C ASN A 81 -1.99 16.04 -25.11
N VAL A 82 -2.80 17.10 -24.98
CA VAL A 82 -4.24 16.98 -24.70
C VAL A 82 -4.98 16.20 -25.80
N ASP A 83 -4.55 16.39 -27.07
CA ASP A 83 -5.15 15.74 -28.23
C ASP A 83 -4.67 14.30 -28.42
N GLY A 84 -3.62 13.88 -27.70
CA GLY A 84 -3.08 12.52 -27.74
C GLY A 84 -2.33 12.15 -29.03
N ASN A 85 -2.01 13.12 -29.88
CA ASN A 85 -1.42 12.94 -31.20
C ASN A 85 0.09 13.25 -31.24
N ASP A 86 0.62 13.91 -30.21
CA ASP A 86 2.04 14.24 -30.11
C ASP A 86 2.51 14.22 -28.64
N THR A 87 3.84 14.21 -28.45
CA THR A 87 4.44 14.33 -27.12
C THR A 87 4.32 15.76 -26.60
N ARG A 88 4.21 15.89 -25.27
CA ARG A 88 4.26 17.21 -24.64
C ARG A 88 5.68 17.77 -24.77
N GLU A 89 5.77 19.08 -24.90
CA GLU A 89 7.03 19.82 -24.88
C GLU A 89 7.79 19.56 -23.55
N PHE A 90 7.04 19.50 -22.45
CA PHE A 90 7.58 19.18 -21.14
C PHE A 90 6.88 17.96 -20.53
N THR A 91 7.65 16.89 -20.30
CA THR A 91 7.22 15.66 -19.65
C THR A 91 8.39 14.97 -18.97
N ASP A 92 8.14 14.41 -17.79
CA ASP A 92 9.10 13.56 -17.05
C ASP A 92 8.95 12.06 -17.41
N ALA A 93 7.96 11.72 -18.25
CA ALA A 93 7.58 10.35 -18.52
C ALA A 93 8.72 9.52 -19.15
N LEU A 94 9.43 10.09 -20.14
CA LEU A 94 10.53 9.39 -20.83
C LEU A 94 11.72 9.16 -19.89
N GLY A 95 12.10 10.18 -19.10
CA GLY A 95 13.20 10.06 -18.13
C GLY A 95 12.92 8.97 -17.10
N ASN A 96 11.69 8.94 -16.53
CA ASN A 96 11.28 7.93 -15.58
C ASN A 96 11.24 6.51 -16.20
N LEU A 97 10.77 6.40 -17.45
CA LEU A 97 10.75 5.11 -18.16
C LEU A 97 12.16 4.60 -18.45
N TYR A 98 13.08 5.45 -18.93
CA TYR A 98 14.47 5.08 -19.16
C TYR A 98 15.17 4.61 -17.88
N LEU A 99 14.96 5.33 -16.78
CA LEU A 99 15.47 4.93 -15.47
C LEU A 99 14.95 3.54 -15.07
N ALA A 100 13.65 3.29 -15.23
CA ALA A 100 13.04 2.00 -14.89
C ALA A 100 13.63 0.86 -15.75
N LEU A 101 13.77 1.06 -17.06
CA LEU A 101 14.34 0.08 -18.00
C LEU A 101 15.81 -0.24 -17.72
N GLU A 102 16.58 0.76 -17.30
CA GLU A 102 17.99 0.59 -16.95
C GLU A 102 18.14 -0.16 -15.63
N GLN A 103 17.39 0.26 -14.61
CA GLN A 103 17.56 -0.23 -13.25
C GLN A 103 16.97 -1.62 -13.03
N VAL A 104 15.93 -2.02 -13.77
CA VAL A 104 15.36 -3.37 -13.66
C VAL A 104 16.38 -4.48 -13.99
N LEU A 105 17.42 -4.15 -14.76
CA LEU A 105 18.49 -5.08 -15.12
C LEU A 105 19.64 -5.14 -14.12
N LYS A 106 19.73 -4.15 -13.23
CA LYS A 106 20.87 -3.94 -12.33
C LYS A 106 20.53 -4.30 -10.88
N LEU A 107 19.29 -4.04 -10.47
CA LEU A 107 18.85 -4.26 -9.11
C LEU A 107 18.62 -5.76 -8.83
N PRO A 108 18.79 -6.19 -7.57
CA PRO A 108 18.41 -7.54 -7.14
C PRO A 108 16.94 -7.85 -7.41
N GLU A 109 16.57 -9.13 -7.28
CA GLU A 109 15.17 -9.54 -7.22
C GLU A 109 14.40 -8.74 -6.15
N GLY A 110 13.17 -8.36 -6.48
CA GLY A 110 12.33 -7.50 -5.66
C GLY A 110 11.53 -6.50 -6.49
N VAL A 111 10.75 -5.69 -5.80
CA VAL A 111 9.93 -4.65 -6.43
C VAL A 111 10.42 -3.27 -6.02
N TYR A 112 10.61 -2.41 -7.00
CA TYR A 112 11.12 -1.06 -6.81
C TYR A 112 10.23 -0.03 -7.50
N LEU A 113 10.30 1.22 -7.03
CA LEU A 113 9.68 2.37 -7.69
C LEU A 113 10.77 3.29 -8.20
N ALA A 114 10.74 3.60 -9.51
CA ALA A 114 11.64 4.55 -10.16
C ALA A 114 10.90 5.85 -10.48
N PHE A 115 11.40 6.98 -9.98
CA PHE A 115 10.80 8.29 -10.21
C PHE A 115 11.83 9.41 -10.02
N HIS A 116 11.83 10.40 -10.92
CA HIS A 116 12.67 11.59 -10.84
C HIS A 116 14.13 11.28 -10.46
N GLN A 117 14.80 10.43 -11.25
CA GLN A 117 16.20 10.00 -11.08
C GLN A 117 16.50 9.20 -9.80
N GLN A 118 15.48 8.86 -9.00
CA GLN A 118 15.61 8.08 -7.78
C GLN A 118 14.93 6.72 -7.92
N VAL A 119 15.46 5.72 -7.22
CA VAL A 119 14.85 4.39 -7.13
C VAL A 119 14.75 3.99 -5.67
N PHE A 120 13.56 3.57 -5.27
CA PHE A 120 13.22 3.23 -3.90
C PHE A 120 12.73 1.77 -3.81
N HIS A 121 12.88 1.16 -2.65
CA HIS A 121 12.12 -0.05 -2.32
C HIS A 121 10.63 0.24 -2.35
N ALA A 122 9.87 -0.43 -3.23
CA ALA A 122 8.49 -0.09 -3.53
C ALA A 122 7.56 -0.11 -2.30
N GLN A 123 7.82 -1.02 -1.38
CA GLN A 123 7.06 -1.16 -0.13
C GLN A 123 7.15 0.08 0.78
N THR A 124 8.22 0.87 0.66
CA THR A 124 8.48 2.04 1.51
C THR A 124 8.02 3.36 0.90
N THR A 125 7.54 3.35 -0.33
CA THR A 125 7.33 4.58 -1.09
C THR A 125 6.04 5.31 -0.75
N LEU A 126 6.14 6.64 -0.73
CA LEU A 126 5.03 7.56 -0.54
C LEU A 126 5.08 8.71 -1.54
N LYS A 127 3.91 9.13 -2.05
CA LYS A 127 3.77 10.40 -2.75
C LYS A 127 3.70 11.51 -1.71
N VAL A 128 4.66 12.44 -1.75
CA VAL A 128 4.80 13.53 -0.78
C VAL A 128 4.54 14.91 -1.39
N HIS A 129 4.51 15.01 -2.72
CA HIS A 129 4.18 16.24 -3.43
C HIS A 129 3.09 16.02 -4.47
N THR A 130 2.20 16.98 -4.60
CA THR A 130 1.09 16.93 -5.56
C THR A 130 1.53 17.31 -6.98
N THR A 131 2.44 18.26 -7.14
CA THR A 131 2.83 18.90 -8.41
C THR A 131 4.31 18.82 -8.74
N GLU A 132 5.17 18.71 -7.72
CA GLU A 132 6.62 18.69 -7.92
C GLU A 132 7.07 17.42 -8.67
N LEU A 133 8.15 17.53 -9.43
CA LEU A 133 8.75 16.39 -10.12
C LEU A 133 9.31 15.37 -9.14
N ASP A 134 9.94 15.84 -8.04
CA ASP A 134 10.39 15.00 -6.93
C ASP A 134 9.20 14.67 -6.01
N ALA A 135 8.24 13.94 -6.56
CA ALA A 135 6.95 13.72 -5.93
C ALA A 135 6.92 12.54 -4.97
N PHE A 136 7.93 11.67 -4.99
CA PHE A 136 7.96 10.44 -4.19
C PHE A 136 9.17 10.39 -3.27
N THR A 137 8.99 9.74 -2.12
CA THR A 137 10.06 9.44 -1.17
C THR A 137 9.96 7.98 -0.73
N GLY A 138 11.05 7.47 -0.17
CA GLY A 138 11.16 6.10 0.33
C GLY A 138 12.58 5.75 0.73
N ILE A 139 12.82 4.51 1.11
CA ILE A 139 14.17 4.00 1.34
C ILE A 139 14.82 3.75 -0.02
N PRO A 140 15.97 4.41 -0.34
CA PRO A 140 16.66 4.20 -1.59
C PRO A 140 17.03 2.73 -1.82
N ALA A 141 16.90 2.25 -3.06
CA ALA A 141 17.23 0.88 -3.44
C ALA A 141 18.70 0.48 -3.19
N THR A 142 19.58 1.48 -2.99
CA THR A 142 20.99 1.27 -2.62
C THR A 142 21.20 0.97 -1.13
N LYS A 143 20.19 1.13 -0.29
CA LYS A 143 20.22 0.82 1.14
C LYS A 143 19.52 -0.51 1.40
N GLU A 144 19.99 -1.23 2.40
CA GLU A 144 19.28 -2.41 2.89
C GLU A 144 17.93 -2.02 3.48
N CYS A 145 16.92 -2.81 3.18
CA CYS A 145 15.56 -2.65 3.68
C CYS A 145 14.93 -4.03 3.86
N LEU A 146 14.32 -4.27 5.01
CA LEU A 146 13.50 -5.44 5.24
C LEU A 146 12.17 -5.27 4.51
N THR A 147 12.01 -6.01 3.43
CA THR A 147 10.78 -6.05 2.63
C THR A 147 10.24 -7.48 2.60
N SER A 148 9.02 -7.64 2.14
CA SER A 148 8.44 -8.97 1.95
C SER A 148 9.26 -9.76 0.93
N THR A 149 9.62 -11.01 1.27
CA THR A 149 10.37 -11.92 0.39
C THR A 149 9.49 -13.01 -0.21
N ASN A 150 8.36 -13.31 0.43
CA ASN A 150 7.49 -14.41 0.03
C ASN A 150 6.47 -13.96 -1.01
N GLN A 151 6.35 -14.74 -2.09
CA GLN A 151 5.31 -14.52 -3.09
C GLN A 151 3.94 -14.99 -2.57
N PHE A 152 2.90 -14.18 -2.78
CA PHE A 152 1.50 -14.56 -2.59
C PHE A 152 0.84 -14.80 -3.95
N ILE A 153 0.38 -16.02 -4.19
CA ILE A 153 -0.26 -16.37 -5.46
C ILE A 153 -1.71 -15.87 -5.51
N VAL A 154 -1.97 -15.00 -6.50
CA VAL A 154 -3.30 -14.42 -6.72
C VAL A 154 -4.15 -15.36 -7.58
N LYS A 155 -5.33 -15.72 -7.07
CA LYS A 155 -6.35 -16.53 -7.76
C LYS A 155 -7.48 -15.64 -8.26
N ASP A 156 -8.34 -16.17 -9.13
CA ASP A 156 -9.50 -15.44 -9.69
C ASP A 156 -10.48 -14.97 -8.60
N ASP A 157 -10.73 -15.82 -7.60
CA ASP A 157 -11.58 -15.51 -6.46
C ASP A 157 -11.03 -14.36 -5.59
N HIS A 158 -9.70 -14.24 -5.48
CA HIS A 158 -9.06 -13.13 -4.75
C HIS A 158 -9.36 -11.77 -5.36
N ILE A 159 -9.55 -11.67 -6.68
CA ILE A 159 -9.91 -10.40 -7.35
C ILE A 159 -11.31 -9.97 -6.90
N THR A 160 -12.27 -10.92 -6.91
CA THR A 160 -13.63 -10.66 -6.46
C THR A 160 -13.69 -10.34 -4.97
N GLN A 161 -12.94 -11.06 -4.15
CA GLN A 161 -12.84 -10.85 -2.71
C GLN A 161 -12.22 -9.50 -2.38
N ALA A 162 -11.15 -9.09 -3.07
CA ALA A 162 -10.51 -7.81 -2.88
C ALA A 162 -11.47 -6.62 -3.10
N ALA A 163 -12.46 -6.78 -3.99
CA ALA A 163 -13.48 -5.75 -4.22
C ALA A 163 -14.46 -5.57 -3.03
N GLN A 164 -14.51 -6.52 -2.12
CA GLN A 164 -15.38 -6.49 -0.93
C GLN A 164 -14.66 -5.97 0.31
N LEU A 165 -13.34 -5.74 0.24
CA LEU A 165 -12.58 -5.21 1.35
C LEU A 165 -13.02 -3.78 1.69
N CYS A 166 -13.42 -3.57 2.93
CA CYS A 166 -13.76 -2.27 3.48
C CYS A 166 -12.75 -1.87 4.56
N VAL A 167 -11.98 -0.83 4.27
CA VAL A 167 -11.02 -0.22 5.20
C VAL A 167 -11.42 1.22 5.43
N LEU A 168 -11.64 1.60 6.69
CA LEU A 168 -11.86 2.98 7.08
C LEU A 168 -10.59 3.52 7.74
N ASN A 169 -10.07 4.63 7.23
CA ASN A 169 -8.93 5.33 7.83
C ASN A 169 -9.42 6.61 8.51
N LEU A 170 -9.32 6.66 9.84
CA LEU A 170 -9.71 7.79 10.65
C LEU A 170 -8.47 8.52 11.16
N MET A 171 -8.16 9.65 10.54
CA MET A 171 -7.15 10.59 11.03
C MET A 171 -7.76 11.38 12.19
N LEU A 172 -7.28 11.12 13.40
CA LEU A 172 -7.80 11.78 14.59
C LEU A 172 -7.51 13.28 14.58
N GLN A 173 -8.47 14.06 15.04
CA GLN A 173 -8.33 15.49 15.24
C GLN A 173 -8.23 15.79 16.75
N PRO A 174 -7.63 16.92 17.17
CA PRO A 174 -7.56 17.32 18.58
C PRO A 174 -8.93 17.81 19.09
N ILE A 175 -9.88 16.88 19.16
CA ILE A 175 -11.26 17.10 19.58
C ILE A 175 -11.50 16.49 20.96
N PRO A 176 -12.54 16.94 21.69
CA PRO A 176 -12.94 16.32 22.96
C PRO A 176 -13.24 14.82 22.80
N GLN A 177 -12.90 14.01 23.79
CA GLN A 177 -13.16 12.56 23.79
C GLN A 177 -14.62 12.20 23.47
N GLN A 178 -15.57 13.01 23.90
CA GLN A 178 -17.01 12.79 23.60
C GLN A 178 -17.31 12.80 22.10
N GLN A 179 -16.57 13.59 21.32
CA GLN A 179 -16.72 13.60 19.85
C GLN A 179 -16.12 12.33 19.24
N LEU A 180 -14.99 11.85 19.75
CA LEU A 180 -14.41 10.58 19.31
C LEU A 180 -15.36 9.42 19.63
N ILE A 181 -15.95 9.40 20.84
CA ILE A 181 -16.96 8.40 21.23
C ILE A 181 -18.14 8.40 20.24
N LEU A 182 -18.64 9.58 19.89
CA LEU A 182 -19.75 9.70 18.92
C LEU A 182 -19.35 9.15 17.53
N GLN A 183 -18.14 9.45 17.07
CA GLN A 183 -17.61 8.92 15.80
C GLN A 183 -17.52 7.39 15.84
N LEU A 184 -16.99 6.82 16.92
CA LEU A 184 -16.88 5.36 17.10
C LEU A 184 -18.25 4.68 17.16
N LYS A 185 -19.24 5.27 17.83
CA LYS A 185 -20.63 4.78 17.86
C LYS A 185 -21.26 4.77 16.45
N ASN A 186 -20.98 5.80 15.66
CA ASN A 186 -21.44 5.84 14.25
C ASN A 186 -20.78 4.75 13.40
N ILE A 187 -19.48 4.50 13.61
CA ILE A 187 -18.74 3.42 12.92
C ILE A 187 -19.29 2.05 13.37
N LEU A 188 -19.59 1.88 14.64
CA LEU A 188 -20.15 0.64 15.20
C LEU A 188 -21.51 0.28 14.58
N ALA A 189 -22.29 1.26 14.12
CA ALA A 189 -23.58 1.02 13.44
C ALA A 189 -23.43 0.33 12.07
N ALA A 190 -22.27 0.51 11.39
CA ALA A 190 -21.93 -0.15 10.14
C ALA A 190 -20.40 -0.33 10.06
N PRO A 191 -19.83 -1.30 10.78
CA PRO A 191 -18.39 -1.40 10.94
C PRO A 191 -17.69 -1.89 9.65
N PRO A 192 -16.52 -1.32 9.32
CA PRO A 192 -15.65 -1.87 8.27
C PRO A 192 -14.98 -3.15 8.77
N GLN A 193 -14.33 -3.92 7.88
CA GLN A 193 -13.48 -5.03 8.32
C GLN A 193 -12.24 -4.52 9.06
N PHE A 194 -11.68 -3.38 8.64
CA PHE A 194 -10.52 -2.78 9.27
C PHE A 194 -10.74 -1.28 9.50
N LEU A 195 -10.52 -0.85 10.74
CA LEU A 195 -10.51 0.55 11.15
C LEU A 195 -9.09 0.96 11.51
N VAL A 196 -8.47 1.82 10.69
CA VAL A 196 -7.16 2.40 10.99
C VAL A 196 -7.36 3.70 11.75
N LEU A 197 -6.87 3.76 12.99
CA LEU A 197 -6.86 4.96 13.81
C LEU A 197 -5.49 5.62 13.75
N GLN A 198 -5.39 6.77 13.09
CA GLN A 198 -4.15 7.55 13.04
C GLN A 198 -4.07 8.51 14.22
N GLY A 199 -3.31 8.11 15.26
CA GLY A 199 -3.05 8.90 16.45
C GLY A 199 -2.00 10.00 16.23
N PHE A 200 -1.75 10.78 17.27
CA PHE A 200 -0.82 11.91 17.26
C PHE A 200 0.61 11.45 17.55
N GLY A 201 1.60 12.14 16.98
CA GLY A 201 3.02 11.87 17.25
C GLY A 201 3.36 10.39 17.06
N THR A 202 3.77 9.73 18.12
CA THR A 202 4.12 8.29 18.13
C THR A 202 2.89 7.34 18.20
N GLY A 203 1.73 7.78 17.73
CA GLY A 203 0.48 6.99 17.76
C GLY A 203 -0.38 7.23 18.99
N ASN A 204 -0.17 8.33 19.71
CA ASN A 204 -0.91 8.64 20.94
C ASN A 204 -2.41 8.89 20.67
N ILE A 205 -3.24 8.21 21.44
CA ILE A 205 -4.70 8.35 21.45
C ILE A 205 -5.15 8.44 22.91
N ALA A 206 -5.90 9.49 23.25
CA ALA A 206 -6.50 9.62 24.57
C ALA A 206 -7.72 8.68 24.68
N VAL A 207 -7.56 7.59 25.42
CA VAL A 207 -8.56 6.53 25.57
C VAL A 207 -9.05 6.49 27.01
N ASN A 208 -10.37 6.33 27.21
CA ASN A 208 -11.02 6.07 28.47
C ASN A 208 -11.80 4.73 28.42
N ASP A 209 -12.42 4.32 29.51
CA ASP A 209 -13.12 3.03 29.60
C ASP A 209 -14.27 2.91 28.58
N GLU A 210 -14.98 4.01 28.26
CA GLU A 210 -16.04 4.00 27.25
C GLU A 210 -15.48 3.74 25.83
N ILE A 211 -14.33 4.32 25.51
CA ILE A 211 -13.65 4.08 24.22
C ILE A 211 -13.14 2.64 24.15
N LEU A 212 -12.59 2.12 25.25
CA LEU A 212 -12.14 0.70 25.32
C LEU A 212 -13.32 -0.27 25.12
N ALA A 213 -14.46 0.01 25.72
CA ALA A 213 -15.66 -0.80 25.51
C ALA A 213 -16.12 -0.77 24.03
N LEU A 214 -16.09 0.40 23.39
CA LEU A 214 -16.39 0.51 21.95
C LEU A 214 -15.40 -0.24 21.06
N PHE A 215 -14.13 -0.32 21.44
CA PHE A 215 -13.14 -1.11 20.72
C PHE A 215 -13.44 -2.61 20.82
N GLU A 216 -13.85 -3.09 22.00
CA GLU A 216 -14.26 -4.48 22.20
C GLU A 216 -15.56 -4.79 21.40
N ASP A 217 -16.53 -3.89 21.40
CA ASP A 217 -17.76 -4.03 20.62
C ASP A 217 -17.47 -4.11 19.11
N LEU A 218 -16.56 -3.27 18.60
CA LEU A 218 -16.10 -3.31 17.20
C LEU A 218 -15.44 -4.65 16.88
N TYR A 219 -14.58 -5.16 17.77
CA TYR A 219 -13.96 -6.47 17.58
C TYR A 219 -15.01 -7.60 17.52
N HIS A 220 -16.00 -7.59 18.39
CA HIS A 220 -17.11 -8.57 18.38
C HIS A 220 -17.95 -8.48 17.10
N GLN A 221 -18.01 -7.31 16.46
CA GLN A 221 -18.64 -7.13 15.15
C GLN A 221 -17.67 -7.38 13.98
N LYS A 222 -16.54 -8.06 14.21
CA LYS A 222 -15.53 -8.47 13.22
C LYS A 222 -14.79 -7.31 12.57
N CYS A 223 -14.69 -6.17 13.24
CA CYS A 223 -13.88 -5.03 12.83
C CYS A 223 -12.56 -5.06 13.60
N LEU A 224 -11.43 -5.17 12.90
CA LEU A 224 -10.11 -5.02 13.52
C LEU A 224 -9.68 -3.57 13.53
N ILE A 225 -9.25 -3.11 14.71
CA ILE A 225 -8.70 -1.78 14.89
C ILE A 225 -7.19 -1.86 14.77
N ILE A 226 -6.62 -1.00 13.92
CA ILE A 226 -5.19 -0.85 13.74
C ILE A 226 -4.80 0.55 14.17
N VAL A 227 -3.95 0.66 15.17
CA VAL A 227 -3.38 1.94 15.61
C VAL A 227 -2.18 2.28 14.73
N SER A 228 -2.19 3.48 14.18
CA SER A 228 -1.13 4.04 13.34
C SER A 228 -0.81 5.47 13.79
N SER A 229 0.16 6.09 13.15
CA SER A 229 0.50 7.50 13.34
C SER A 229 0.09 8.34 12.13
N GLN A 230 -0.22 9.61 12.37
CA GLN A 230 -0.35 10.65 11.33
C GLN A 230 1.03 11.07 10.79
N VAL A 231 2.08 10.78 11.54
CA VAL A 231 3.46 11.12 11.14
C VAL A 231 3.92 10.14 10.07
N THR A 232 4.42 10.68 8.98
CA THR A 232 4.79 9.90 7.79
C THR A 232 5.95 8.95 8.04
N PHE A 233 6.92 9.35 8.86
CA PHE A 233 8.12 8.57 9.14
C PHE A 233 8.26 8.32 10.63
N GLY A 234 8.78 7.15 10.99
CA GLY A 234 8.98 6.71 12.36
C GLY A 234 8.12 5.49 12.69
N GLN A 235 8.30 5.01 13.90
CA GLN A 235 7.55 3.87 14.44
C GLN A 235 6.71 4.31 15.63
N LEU A 236 5.66 3.54 15.91
CA LEU A 236 4.85 3.70 17.11
C LEU A 236 5.69 3.37 18.35
N ASP A 237 5.63 4.21 19.36
CA ASP A 237 6.36 4.02 20.61
C ASP A 237 5.40 3.68 21.75
N GLN A 238 5.42 2.42 22.18
CA GLN A 238 4.56 1.90 23.23
C GLN A 238 5.08 2.20 24.66
N ARG A 239 6.25 2.82 24.79
CA ARG A 239 6.86 3.12 26.11
C ARG A 239 6.16 4.26 26.84
N TYR A 240 5.38 5.07 26.14
CA TYR A 240 4.62 6.15 26.77
C TYR A 240 3.39 5.62 27.51
N ALA A 241 3.15 6.14 28.71
CA ALA A 241 2.02 5.77 29.56
C ALA A 241 0.64 5.94 28.87
N VAL A 242 0.54 6.91 27.95
CA VAL A 242 -0.68 7.15 27.14
C VAL A 242 -0.97 6.00 26.17
N SER A 243 0.00 5.12 25.94
CA SER A 243 -0.14 3.96 25.03
C SER A 243 -0.31 2.64 25.77
N SER A 244 -0.32 2.64 27.12
CA SER A 244 -0.39 1.41 27.94
C SER A 244 -1.66 0.59 27.70
N TRP A 245 -2.77 1.25 27.35
CA TRP A 245 -4.04 0.60 27.02
C TRP A 245 -3.95 -0.33 25.80
N MET A 246 -3.01 -0.09 24.87
CA MET A 246 -2.83 -0.90 23.67
C MET A 246 -2.44 -2.35 24.00
N GLN A 247 -1.83 -2.59 25.15
CA GLN A 247 -1.44 -3.93 25.60
C GLN A 247 -2.63 -4.75 26.13
N SER A 248 -3.67 -4.07 26.62
CA SER A 248 -4.87 -4.70 27.18
C SER A 248 -6.05 -4.73 26.21
N ALA A 249 -6.05 -3.89 25.18
CA ALA A 249 -7.09 -3.84 24.18
C ALA A 249 -6.79 -4.79 23.01
N ARG A 250 -7.86 -5.28 22.38
CA ARG A 250 -7.74 -6.10 21.14
C ARG A 250 -7.53 -5.21 19.92
N VAL A 251 -6.40 -4.51 19.90
CA VAL A 251 -5.99 -3.66 18.79
C VAL A 251 -4.67 -4.13 18.20
N LEU A 252 -4.48 -3.90 16.92
CA LEU A 252 -3.23 -4.15 16.22
C LEU A 252 -2.42 -2.86 16.16
N ILE A 253 -1.11 -2.98 16.09
CA ILE A 253 -0.20 -1.86 15.95
C ILE A 253 0.39 -1.91 14.54
N ASN A 254 0.38 -0.77 13.88
CA ASN A 254 1.00 -0.63 12.56
C ASN A 254 2.52 -0.79 12.67
N ASP A 255 3.04 -1.81 11.99
CA ASP A 255 4.47 -2.15 11.85
C ASP A 255 4.98 -1.94 10.42
N CYS A 256 4.18 -1.30 9.57
CA CYS A 256 4.49 -1.11 8.16
C CYS A 256 5.32 0.15 7.90
N HIS A 257 6.01 0.19 6.75
CA HIS A 257 6.87 1.30 6.34
C HIS A 257 6.09 2.58 6.01
N SER A 258 4.84 2.44 5.56
CA SER A 258 4.02 3.56 5.11
C SER A 258 2.53 3.23 5.22
N HIS A 259 1.67 4.23 5.06
CA HIS A 259 0.22 3.98 4.98
C HIS A 259 -0.18 3.18 3.73
N ALA A 260 0.59 3.29 2.65
CA ALA A 260 0.38 2.48 1.45
C ALA A 260 0.77 1.01 1.68
N ASP A 261 1.86 0.78 2.42
CA ASP A 261 2.30 -0.55 2.85
C ASP A 261 1.31 -1.17 3.84
N LEU A 262 0.79 -0.37 4.78
CA LEU A 262 -0.27 -0.82 5.70
C LEU A 262 -1.50 -1.31 4.94
N TYR A 263 -1.97 -0.54 3.95
CA TYR A 263 -3.08 -0.95 3.11
C TYR A 263 -2.79 -2.27 2.37
N ALA A 264 -1.59 -2.41 1.80
CA ALA A 264 -1.17 -3.62 1.10
C ALA A 264 -1.10 -4.84 2.05
N LYS A 265 -0.64 -4.66 3.30
CA LYS A 265 -0.66 -5.70 4.35
C LYS A 265 -2.09 -6.09 4.70
N ILE A 266 -2.98 -5.13 4.94
CA ILE A 266 -4.40 -5.38 5.20
C ILE A 266 -5.02 -6.21 4.08
N LEU A 267 -4.80 -5.83 2.82
CA LEU A 267 -5.31 -6.55 1.66
C LEU A 267 -4.78 -7.99 1.62
N GLN A 268 -3.48 -8.19 1.85
CA GLN A 268 -2.87 -9.51 1.86
C GLN A 268 -3.44 -10.39 2.99
N MET A 269 -3.59 -9.85 4.19
CA MET A 269 -4.18 -10.53 5.34
C MET A 269 -5.63 -10.94 5.07
N TYR A 270 -6.43 -10.03 4.52
CA TYR A 270 -7.82 -10.27 4.16
C TYR A 270 -8.00 -11.38 3.13
N LEU A 271 -7.10 -11.46 2.16
CA LEU A 271 -7.14 -12.51 1.12
C LEU A 271 -6.56 -13.85 1.60
N LYS A 272 -5.62 -13.83 2.55
CA LYS A 272 -4.92 -15.03 3.02
C LYS A 272 -5.71 -15.80 4.06
N TYR A 273 -6.43 -15.11 4.93
CA TYR A 273 -7.08 -15.70 6.08
C TYR A 273 -8.60 -15.43 6.04
N PRO A 274 -9.44 -16.43 6.30
CA PRO A 274 -10.89 -16.32 6.14
C PRO A 274 -11.60 -15.60 7.30
N THR A 275 -10.96 -15.45 8.48
CA THR A 275 -11.63 -14.90 9.66
C THR A 275 -10.84 -13.77 10.32
N HIS A 276 -11.53 -12.88 11.03
CA HIS A 276 -10.92 -11.74 11.70
C HIS A 276 -10.02 -12.16 12.88
N GLU A 277 -10.31 -13.27 13.56
CA GLU A 277 -9.44 -13.84 14.58
C GLU A 277 -8.09 -14.22 13.99
N GLN A 278 -8.09 -14.86 12.81
CA GLN A 278 -6.86 -15.24 12.11
C GLN A 278 -6.10 -14.01 11.63
N TRP A 279 -6.78 -12.92 11.19
CA TRP A 279 -6.09 -11.67 10.86
C TRP A 279 -5.38 -11.11 12.10
N PHE A 280 -6.00 -11.17 13.27
CA PHE A 280 -5.40 -10.71 14.52
C PHE A 280 -4.20 -11.58 14.94
N GLU A 281 -4.35 -12.90 14.93
CA GLU A 281 -3.32 -13.87 15.36
C GLU A 281 -2.07 -13.83 14.48
N HIS A 282 -2.24 -13.63 13.17
CA HIS A 282 -1.15 -13.70 12.21
C HIS A 282 -0.58 -12.33 11.81
N TRP A 283 -1.06 -11.24 12.41
CA TRP A 283 -0.67 -9.89 12.02
C TRP A 283 0.83 -9.64 12.03
N TYR A 284 1.55 -10.12 13.05
CA TYR A 284 2.99 -9.90 13.23
C TYR A 284 3.86 -11.03 12.65
N GLN A 285 3.29 -11.97 11.93
CA GLN A 285 4.01 -13.10 11.34
C GLN A 285 4.43 -12.87 9.88
N HIS A 286 4.29 -11.64 9.38
CA HIS A 286 4.48 -11.31 7.96
C HIS A 286 5.37 -10.10 7.75
#